data_3b0c86114011174628f9de0c3d5744ee
#
_entry.id   3b0c86114011174628f9de0c3d5744ee
#
_cell.length_a   1.000
_cell.length_b   1.000
_cell.length_c   1.000
_cell.angle_alpha   90.00
_cell.angle_beta   90.00
_cell.angle_gamma   90.00
#
_symmetry.space_group_name_H-M   'P 1'
#
loop_
_entity.id
_entity.type
_entity.pdbx_description
1 polymer ?
#
loop_
_entity_poly.entity_id
_entity_poly.type
_entity_poly.pdbx_seq_one_letter_code
_entity_poly.pdbx_strand_id
1 'polypeptide(L)'
;MATAPPKGPFSASAVSRTTLDSVATGALATLTAEGAPFASLVLTASDEAGDIVLLLSRLAAHTRNLESDSRASLLAVASGGEAGDPLAGARVTVLGRADREVSEAGKRRYLARHPEAERYASFGDFAFWRLRIDSVHLVAGFGRIVDLTRAEMAAGDDASASPPAADSD
;
A
#
# COMPACT_ATOMS: atom_id res chain seq x y z
N MET A 1 12.05 -10.11 13.97
CA MET A 1 13.21 -9.19 14.13
C MET A 1 12.84 -7.87 13.51
N ALA A 2 12.66 -6.82 14.31
CA ALA A 2 12.40 -5.48 13.81
C ALA A 2 13.69 -4.95 13.18
N THR A 3 13.66 -4.67 11.89
CA THR A 3 14.76 -4.02 11.17
C THR A 3 14.91 -2.60 11.71
N ALA A 4 16.09 -2.27 12.25
CA ALA A 4 16.41 -0.92 12.67
C ALA A 4 16.25 0.06 11.49
N PRO A 5 15.79 1.30 11.72
CA PRO A 5 15.66 2.29 10.66
C PRO A 5 17.02 2.56 10.01
N PRO A 6 17.07 2.79 8.69
CA PRO A 6 18.32 3.04 7.98
C PRO A 6 19.02 4.28 8.59
N LYS A 7 20.32 4.16 8.85
CA LYS A 7 21.20 5.24 9.32
C LYS A 7 21.56 6.16 8.14
N GLY A 8 20.62 6.98 7.70
CA GLY A 8 20.82 7.94 6.61
C GLY A 8 19.87 9.13 6.79
N PRO A 9 19.95 10.18 5.94
CA PRO A 9 18.95 11.21 5.92
C PRO A 9 17.56 10.61 5.69
N PHE A 10 16.52 11.20 6.30
CA PHE A 10 15.16 10.70 6.20
C PHE A 10 14.67 10.72 4.74
N SER A 11 14.27 9.56 4.24
CA SER A 11 13.68 9.38 2.93
C SER A 11 12.24 8.92 3.06
N ALA A 12 11.30 9.77 2.68
CA ALA A 12 9.89 9.45 2.74
C ALA A 12 9.52 8.32 1.76
N SER A 13 10.12 8.30 0.56
CA SER A 13 9.89 7.26 -0.44
C SER A 13 10.43 5.90 0.02
N ALA A 14 11.64 5.87 0.62
CA ALA A 14 12.22 4.64 1.16
C ALA A 14 11.41 4.11 2.34
N VAL A 15 10.99 4.98 3.28
CA VAL A 15 10.14 4.58 4.41
C VAL A 15 8.79 4.04 3.91
N SER A 16 8.16 4.69 2.92
CA SER A 16 6.91 4.22 2.35
C SER A 16 7.05 2.84 1.71
N ARG A 17 8.08 2.62 0.86
CA ARG A 17 8.36 1.32 0.26
C ARG A 17 8.62 0.24 1.32
N THR A 18 9.50 0.53 2.27
CA THR A 18 9.80 -0.42 3.36
C THR A 18 8.55 -0.78 4.16
N THR A 19 7.66 0.20 4.43
CA THR A 19 6.39 -0.05 5.12
C THR A 19 5.50 -0.98 4.29
N LEU A 20 5.27 -0.68 3.02
CA LEU A 20 4.46 -1.51 2.12
C LEU A 20 5.02 -2.93 1.98
N ASP A 21 6.34 -3.07 1.89
CA ASP A 21 7.01 -4.37 1.79
C ASP A 21 7.03 -5.15 3.11
N SER A 22 7.00 -4.49 4.26
CA SER A 22 7.03 -5.16 5.56
C SER A 22 5.68 -5.71 6.00
N VAL A 23 4.56 -5.12 5.56
CA VAL A 23 3.20 -5.51 5.98
C VAL A 23 2.59 -6.50 5.00
N ALA A 24 2.11 -7.62 5.52
CA ALA A 24 1.48 -8.68 4.72
C ALA A 24 0.00 -8.39 4.41
N THR A 25 -0.62 -7.46 5.14
CA THR A 25 -2.05 -7.14 5.03
C THR A 25 -2.27 -5.63 4.99
N GLY A 26 -3.38 -5.22 4.40
CA GLY A 26 -3.81 -3.81 4.41
C GLY A 26 -5.32 -3.68 4.43
N ALA A 27 -5.80 -2.52 4.88
CA ALA A 27 -7.21 -2.15 4.75
C ALA A 27 -7.43 -1.52 3.38
N LEU A 28 -8.07 -2.27 2.47
CA LEU A 28 -8.47 -1.81 1.15
C LEU A 28 -9.80 -1.08 1.25
N ALA A 29 -9.84 0.19 0.87
CA ALA A 29 -11.05 0.97 0.73
C ALA A 29 -11.46 1.08 -0.74
N THR A 30 -12.75 0.84 -1.00
CA THR A 30 -13.39 0.88 -2.31
C THR A 30 -14.70 1.65 -2.20
N LEU A 31 -15.36 1.94 -3.32
CA LEU A 31 -16.65 2.64 -3.35
C LEU A 31 -17.76 1.67 -3.73
N THR A 32 -18.83 1.64 -2.97
CA THR A 32 -20.05 0.91 -3.36
C THR A 32 -20.71 1.56 -4.59
N ALA A 33 -21.67 0.88 -5.19
CA ALA A 33 -22.42 1.43 -6.33
C ALA A 33 -23.10 2.78 -6.00
N GLU A 34 -23.46 3.00 -4.72
CA GLU A 34 -24.04 4.25 -4.22
C GLU A 34 -22.98 5.30 -3.85
N GLY A 35 -21.68 4.99 -4.05
CA GLY A 35 -20.57 5.88 -3.72
C GLY A 35 -20.17 5.88 -2.24
N ALA A 36 -20.71 4.97 -1.42
CA ALA A 36 -20.33 4.87 -0.02
C ALA A 36 -18.91 4.22 0.12
N PRO A 37 -18.04 4.73 1.01
CA PRO A 37 -16.77 4.09 1.32
C PRO A 37 -16.98 2.71 1.96
N PHE A 38 -16.24 1.71 1.47
CA PHE A 38 -16.26 0.35 1.99
C PHE A 38 -14.83 -0.13 2.23
N ALA A 39 -14.50 -0.50 3.46
CA ALA A 39 -13.18 -0.99 3.84
C ALA A 39 -13.20 -2.51 4.12
N SER A 40 -12.15 -3.21 3.69
CA SER A 40 -11.98 -4.64 3.90
C SER A 40 -10.50 -5.00 4.09
N LEU A 41 -10.22 -6.04 4.87
CA LEU A 41 -8.86 -6.55 5.02
C LEU A 41 -8.47 -7.41 3.80
N VAL A 42 -7.28 -7.17 3.25
CA VAL A 42 -6.72 -7.93 2.14
C VAL A 42 -5.25 -8.30 2.39
N LEU A 43 -4.77 -9.35 1.74
CA LEU A 43 -3.35 -9.67 1.64
C LEU A 43 -2.71 -8.81 0.53
N THR A 44 -1.48 -8.36 0.74
CA THR A 44 -0.79 -7.45 -0.18
C THR A 44 0.64 -7.90 -0.49
N ALA A 45 1.11 -7.62 -1.69
CA ALA A 45 2.52 -7.69 -2.07
C ALA A 45 2.83 -6.53 -3.03
N SER A 46 4.09 -6.08 -3.06
CA SER A 46 4.52 -5.10 -4.07
C SER A 46 5.01 -5.83 -5.33
N ASP A 47 4.67 -5.33 -6.51
CA ASP A 47 5.28 -5.78 -7.76
C ASP A 47 6.64 -5.12 -8.01
N GLU A 48 7.25 -5.39 -9.16
CA GLU A 48 8.54 -4.83 -9.57
C GLU A 48 8.51 -3.32 -9.85
N ALA A 49 7.33 -2.76 -10.09
CA ALA A 49 7.12 -1.32 -10.29
C ALA A 49 6.80 -0.59 -8.97
N GLY A 50 6.60 -1.35 -7.88
CA GLY A 50 6.19 -0.84 -6.57
C GLY A 50 4.68 -0.66 -6.42
N ASP A 51 3.88 -1.07 -7.41
CA ASP A 51 2.42 -1.11 -7.30
C ASP A 51 1.98 -2.31 -6.42
N ILE A 52 0.77 -2.27 -5.89
CA ILE A 52 0.28 -3.29 -4.96
C ILE A 52 -0.45 -4.39 -5.71
N VAL A 53 -0.01 -5.63 -5.51
CA VAL A 53 -0.69 -6.83 -6.02
C VAL A 53 -1.62 -7.39 -4.96
N LEU A 54 -2.82 -7.74 -5.39
CA LEU A 54 -3.90 -8.34 -4.59
C LEU A 54 -4.38 -9.62 -5.29
N LEU A 55 -4.92 -10.57 -4.51
CA LEU A 55 -5.63 -11.73 -5.04
C LEU A 55 -7.03 -11.74 -4.43
N LEU A 56 -8.04 -11.42 -5.24
CA LEU A 56 -9.39 -11.14 -4.78
C LEU A 56 -10.41 -12.12 -5.38
N SER A 57 -11.35 -12.59 -4.53
CA SER A 57 -12.49 -13.39 -5.01
C SER A 57 -13.55 -12.50 -5.64
N ARG A 58 -14.13 -12.93 -6.74
CA ARG A 58 -15.29 -12.28 -7.40
C ARG A 58 -16.54 -12.24 -6.53
N LEU A 59 -16.60 -13.10 -5.51
CA LEU A 59 -17.72 -13.14 -4.57
C LEU A 59 -17.63 -12.02 -3.51
N ALA A 60 -16.45 -11.43 -3.35
CA ALA A 60 -16.24 -10.38 -2.36
C ALA A 60 -16.85 -9.03 -2.79
N ALA A 61 -17.35 -8.27 -1.81
CA ALA A 61 -17.95 -6.95 -2.06
C ALA A 61 -16.93 -5.98 -2.68
N HIS A 62 -15.69 -5.97 -2.16
CA HIS A 62 -14.64 -5.09 -2.70
C HIS A 62 -14.33 -5.37 -4.19
N THR A 63 -14.43 -6.61 -4.65
CA THR A 63 -14.20 -6.94 -6.05
C THR A 63 -15.29 -6.36 -6.94
N ARG A 64 -16.56 -6.54 -6.56
CA ARG A 64 -17.70 -5.93 -7.28
C ARG A 64 -17.61 -4.41 -7.31
N ASN A 65 -17.18 -3.82 -6.21
CA ASN A 65 -16.95 -2.38 -6.13
C ASN A 65 -15.88 -1.92 -7.13
N LEU A 66 -14.73 -2.61 -7.19
CA LEU A 66 -13.64 -2.30 -8.12
C LEU A 66 -14.01 -2.52 -9.59
N GLU A 67 -14.89 -3.47 -9.89
CA GLU A 67 -15.44 -3.68 -11.23
C GLU A 67 -16.32 -2.50 -11.69
N SER A 68 -16.99 -1.83 -10.74
CA SER A 68 -17.84 -0.66 -11.00
C SER A 68 -17.06 0.65 -10.96
N ASP A 69 -16.13 0.79 -10.02
CA ASP A 69 -15.30 1.99 -9.85
C ASP A 69 -13.88 1.56 -9.41
N SER A 70 -12.92 1.78 -10.27
CA SER A 70 -11.54 1.35 -10.06
C SER A 70 -10.78 2.15 -8.99
N ARG A 71 -11.33 3.28 -8.51
CA ARG A 71 -10.69 4.08 -7.46
C ARG A 71 -10.64 3.30 -6.15
N ALA A 72 -9.45 3.30 -5.56
CA ALA A 72 -9.23 2.63 -4.29
C ALA A 72 -8.14 3.33 -3.47
N SER A 73 -8.17 3.08 -2.18
CA SER A 73 -7.03 3.36 -1.32
C SER A 73 -6.69 2.15 -0.46
N LEU A 74 -5.43 2.06 -0.03
CA LEU A 74 -4.96 0.99 0.84
C LEU A 74 -4.18 1.60 2.00
N LEU A 75 -4.58 1.27 3.22
CA LEU A 75 -3.84 1.59 4.43
C LEU A 75 -2.98 0.40 4.85
N ALA A 76 -1.67 0.61 4.90
CA ALA A 76 -0.68 -0.29 5.45
C ALA A 76 -0.09 0.30 6.74
N VAL A 77 -0.02 -0.49 7.81
CA VAL A 77 0.45 -0.04 9.13
C VAL A 77 1.59 -0.94 9.58
N ALA A 78 2.80 -0.40 9.70
CA ALA A 78 3.92 -1.11 10.28
C ALA A 78 3.71 -1.33 11.79
N SER A 79 4.31 -2.38 12.33
CA SER A 79 4.28 -2.61 13.77
C SER A 79 4.76 -1.38 14.52
N GLY A 80 4.01 -0.94 15.51
CA GLY A 80 4.40 0.15 16.41
C GLY A 80 5.61 -0.24 17.24
N GLY A 81 6.46 0.74 17.61
CA GLY A 81 7.72 0.58 18.31
C GLY A 81 7.74 -0.42 19.47
N GLU A 82 8.76 -0.41 20.31
CA GLU A 82 8.96 -1.41 21.39
C GLU A 82 7.77 -1.56 22.36
N ALA A 83 6.96 -0.51 22.52
CA ALA A 83 5.76 -0.53 23.37
C ALA A 83 4.49 -1.07 22.68
N GLY A 84 4.56 -1.44 21.38
CA GLY A 84 3.41 -1.98 20.66
C GLY A 84 2.33 -0.95 20.30
N ASP A 85 2.59 0.37 20.45
CA ASP A 85 1.66 1.42 20.07
C ASP A 85 1.49 1.47 18.53
N PRO A 86 0.30 1.14 17.99
CA PRO A 86 0.07 1.15 16.54
C PRO A 86 0.29 2.51 15.88
N LEU A 87 0.16 3.61 16.65
CA LEU A 87 0.34 4.96 16.15
C LEU A 87 1.80 5.44 16.17
N ALA A 88 2.69 4.72 16.85
CA ALA A 88 4.13 4.99 16.85
C ALA A 88 4.83 4.45 15.59
N GLY A 89 4.25 3.45 14.92
CA GLY A 89 4.77 2.88 13.68
C GLY A 89 4.51 3.76 12.46
N ALA A 90 5.29 3.55 11.40
CA ALA A 90 5.00 4.16 10.12
C ALA A 90 3.69 3.59 9.54
N ARG A 91 2.88 4.46 8.97
CA ARG A 91 1.67 4.07 8.25
C ARG A 91 1.60 4.79 6.92
N VAL A 92 1.17 4.05 5.92
CA VAL A 92 1.12 4.49 4.53
C VAL A 92 -0.30 4.32 4.03
N THR A 93 -0.89 5.41 3.53
CA THR A 93 -2.12 5.34 2.75
C THR A 93 -1.75 5.52 1.28
N VAL A 94 -1.98 4.48 0.49
CA VAL A 94 -1.86 4.52 -0.96
C VAL A 94 -3.19 4.97 -1.54
N LEU A 95 -3.17 5.89 -2.51
CA LEU A 95 -4.32 6.23 -3.34
C LEU A 95 -4.01 5.84 -4.79
N GLY A 96 -5.00 5.28 -5.48
CA GLY A 96 -4.79 4.83 -6.85
C GLY A 96 -6.02 4.21 -7.51
N ARG A 97 -5.74 3.44 -8.56
CA ARG A 97 -6.76 2.73 -9.34
C ARG A 97 -6.38 1.27 -9.47
N ALA A 98 -7.37 0.40 -9.28
CA ALA A 98 -7.18 -1.04 -9.42
C ALA A 98 -7.54 -1.51 -10.84
N ASP A 99 -6.71 -2.39 -11.40
CA ASP A 99 -6.94 -3.09 -12.66
C ASP A 99 -6.52 -4.57 -12.56
N ARG A 100 -6.76 -5.34 -13.63
CA ARG A 100 -6.38 -6.76 -13.70
C ARG A 100 -5.07 -7.01 -14.45
N GLU A 101 -4.34 -5.97 -14.80
CA GLU A 101 -3.08 -6.07 -15.54
C GLU A 101 -1.91 -6.36 -14.59
N VAL A 102 -1.83 -7.58 -14.09
CA VAL A 102 -0.75 -8.03 -13.19
C VAL A 102 0.28 -8.83 -13.99
N SER A 103 1.56 -8.41 -13.90
CA SER A 103 2.67 -9.14 -14.53
C SER A 103 2.84 -10.53 -13.92
N GLU A 104 3.42 -11.47 -14.68
CA GLU A 104 3.76 -12.78 -14.14
C GLU A 104 4.79 -12.70 -13.01
N ALA A 105 5.68 -11.69 -13.04
CA ALA A 105 6.62 -11.41 -11.96
C ALA A 105 5.87 -10.95 -10.70
N GLY A 106 4.90 -10.05 -10.83
CA GLY A 106 4.06 -9.59 -9.72
C GLY A 106 3.27 -10.73 -9.08
N LYS A 107 2.66 -11.61 -9.89
CA LYS A 107 1.97 -12.81 -9.38
C LYS A 107 2.91 -13.72 -8.59
N ARG A 108 4.12 -13.99 -9.13
CA ARG A 108 5.12 -14.80 -8.42
C ARG A 108 5.54 -14.17 -7.09
N ARG A 109 5.76 -12.84 -7.07
CA ARG A 109 6.12 -12.12 -5.83
C ARG A 109 4.99 -12.24 -4.79
N TYR A 110 3.74 -12.10 -5.21
CA TYR A 110 2.59 -12.27 -4.33
C TYR A 110 2.53 -13.69 -3.73
N LEU A 111 2.64 -14.73 -4.56
CA LEU A 111 2.61 -16.13 -4.10
C LEU A 111 3.83 -16.48 -3.24
N ALA A 112 5.01 -15.96 -3.55
CA ALA A 112 6.19 -16.13 -2.70
C ALA A 112 6.01 -15.50 -1.31
N ARG A 113 5.29 -14.37 -1.24
CA ARG A 113 4.97 -13.72 0.03
C ARG A 113 3.85 -14.43 0.80
N HIS A 114 2.88 -15.00 0.09
CA HIS A 114 1.69 -15.65 0.60
C HIS A 114 1.56 -17.08 0.05
N PRO A 115 2.42 -18.03 0.51
CA PRO A 115 2.40 -19.40 -0.04
C PRO A 115 1.06 -20.12 0.10
N GLU A 116 0.30 -19.78 1.15
CA GLU A 116 -1.05 -20.33 1.40
C GLU A 116 -2.03 -19.98 0.26
N ALA A 117 -1.79 -18.86 -0.44
CA ALA A 117 -2.66 -18.40 -1.54
C ALA A 117 -2.60 -19.34 -2.75
N GLU A 118 -1.55 -20.15 -2.92
CA GLU A 118 -1.46 -21.13 -4.00
C GLU A 118 -2.65 -22.10 -4.02
N ARG A 119 -3.23 -22.39 -2.85
CA ARG A 119 -4.37 -23.30 -2.71
C ARG A 119 -5.62 -22.83 -3.44
N TYR A 120 -5.78 -21.51 -3.62
CA TYR A 120 -6.98 -20.92 -4.23
C TYR A 120 -6.70 -19.95 -5.38
N ALA A 121 -5.43 -19.65 -5.65
CA ALA A 121 -5.05 -18.75 -6.74
C ALA A 121 -5.48 -19.24 -8.12
N SER A 122 -5.66 -20.58 -8.30
CA SER A 122 -6.14 -21.20 -9.52
C SER A 122 -7.66 -21.36 -9.59
N PHE A 123 -8.40 -21.03 -8.52
CA PHE A 123 -9.85 -21.15 -8.51
C PHE A 123 -10.48 -20.10 -9.44
N GLY A 124 -11.50 -20.51 -10.19
CA GLY A 124 -12.12 -19.66 -11.21
C GLY A 124 -12.82 -18.40 -10.68
N ASP A 125 -13.04 -18.30 -9.39
CA ASP A 125 -13.61 -17.12 -8.72
C ASP A 125 -12.55 -16.17 -8.16
N PHE A 126 -11.25 -16.53 -8.16
CA PHE A 126 -10.16 -15.65 -7.75
C PHE A 126 -9.46 -15.05 -8.96
N ALA A 127 -9.03 -13.80 -8.83
CA ALA A 127 -8.23 -13.11 -9.83
C ALA A 127 -7.20 -12.19 -9.17
N PHE A 128 -6.04 -12.09 -9.83
CA PHE A 128 -5.06 -11.08 -9.46
C PHE A 128 -5.52 -9.69 -9.90
N TRP A 129 -5.27 -8.72 -9.05
CA TRP A 129 -5.51 -7.30 -9.26
C TRP A 129 -4.24 -6.52 -8.93
N ARG A 130 -4.07 -5.39 -9.60
CA ARG A 130 -3.02 -4.43 -9.30
C ARG A 130 -3.67 -3.12 -8.89
N LEU A 131 -3.32 -2.60 -7.72
CA LEU A 131 -3.61 -1.23 -7.34
C LEU A 131 -2.42 -0.37 -7.78
N ARG A 132 -2.59 0.36 -8.88
CA ARG A 132 -1.61 1.32 -9.41
C ARG A 132 -1.58 2.53 -8.51
N ILE A 133 -0.39 2.86 -8.03
CA ILE A 133 -0.21 3.97 -7.09
C ILE A 133 -0.18 5.30 -7.85
N ASP A 134 -1.11 6.19 -7.53
CA ASP A 134 -1.11 7.58 -8.02
C ASP A 134 -0.39 8.49 -7.01
N SER A 135 -0.64 8.31 -5.73
CA SER A 135 0.00 9.06 -4.64
C SER A 135 0.03 8.26 -3.34
N VAL A 136 0.87 8.70 -2.43
CA VAL A 136 1.08 8.09 -1.10
C VAL A 136 1.04 9.16 -0.04
N HIS A 137 0.27 8.93 1.03
CA HIS A 137 0.29 9.70 2.26
C HIS A 137 1.04 8.91 3.33
N LEU A 138 2.22 9.37 3.71
CA LEU A 138 3.07 8.76 4.75
C LEU A 138 2.91 9.49 6.07
N VAL A 139 2.70 8.75 7.14
CA VAL A 139 2.89 9.21 8.51
C VAL A 139 3.96 8.34 9.16
N ALA A 140 5.15 8.91 9.35
CA ALA A 140 6.33 8.20 9.86
C ALA A 140 6.62 8.60 11.32
N GLY A 141 5.74 8.18 12.25
CA GLY A 141 5.83 8.54 13.66
C GLY A 141 5.42 10.00 13.94
N PHE A 142 5.84 10.52 15.09
CA PHE A 142 5.44 11.85 15.54
C PHE A 142 6.00 12.96 14.64
N GLY A 143 5.11 13.78 14.06
CA GLY A 143 5.48 15.02 13.38
C GLY A 143 6.02 14.86 11.94
N ARG A 144 6.07 13.65 11.39
CA ARG A 144 6.52 13.41 10.01
C ARG A 144 5.37 12.95 9.14
N ILE A 145 4.72 13.91 8.48
CA ILE A 145 3.63 13.68 7.53
C ILE A 145 4.11 14.18 6.18
N VAL A 146 4.08 13.32 5.15
CA VAL A 146 4.57 13.62 3.81
C VAL A 146 3.62 13.03 2.78
N ASP A 147 3.22 13.83 1.81
CA ASP A 147 2.52 13.37 0.61
C ASP A 147 3.54 13.21 -0.53
N LEU A 148 3.47 12.08 -1.23
CA LEU A 148 4.34 11.74 -2.34
C LEU A 148 3.50 11.45 -3.58
N THR A 149 3.89 12.02 -4.69
CA THR A 149 3.40 11.64 -6.01
C THR A 149 4.02 10.31 -6.46
N ARG A 150 3.45 9.68 -7.48
CA ARG A 150 4.05 8.49 -8.13
C ARG A 150 5.50 8.74 -8.56
N ALA A 151 5.78 9.92 -9.13
CA ALA A 151 7.13 10.26 -9.59
C ALA A 151 8.13 10.33 -8.44
N GLU A 152 7.77 10.92 -7.30
CA GLU A 152 8.61 10.98 -6.10
C GLU A 152 8.79 9.60 -5.47
N MET A 153 7.77 8.76 -5.51
CA MET A 153 7.91 7.35 -5.10
C MET A 153 8.91 6.58 -5.98
N ALA A 154 8.97 6.87 -7.28
CA ALA A 154 9.85 6.19 -8.23
C ALA A 154 11.28 6.74 -8.21
N ALA A 155 11.46 8.05 -8.01
CA ALA A 155 12.76 8.74 -8.09
C ALA A 155 13.74 8.37 -6.95
N GLY A 156 13.24 7.80 -5.83
CA GLY A 156 14.09 7.64 -4.65
C GLY A 156 14.46 8.99 -4.03
N ASP A 157 15.55 9.05 -3.29
CA ASP A 157 15.89 10.15 -2.37
C ASP A 157 16.40 11.46 -3.00
N ASP A 158 16.25 11.68 -4.30
CA ASP A 158 16.75 12.90 -4.95
C ASP A 158 15.86 14.16 -4.79
N ALA A 159 14.71 14.04 -4.13
CA ALA A 159 13.84 15.19 -3.86
C ALA A 159 13.93 15.63 -2.40
N SER A 160 14.77 16.62 -2.12
CA SER A 160 14.78 17.35 -0.83
C SER A 160 13.43 18.02 -0.63
N ALA A 161 12.60 17.47 0.25
CA ALA A 161 11.40 18.16 0.73
C ALA A 161 11.82 19.40 1.52
N SER A 162 11.61 20.58 0.96
CA SER A 162 11.63 21.83 1.72
C SER A 162 10.53 21.76 2.78
N PRO A 163 10.80 22.07 4.05
CA PRO A 163 9.77 22.13 5.07
C PRO A 163 8.77 23.24 4.70
N PRO A 164 7.47 23.05 5.01
CA PRO A 164 6.51 24.13 4.88
C PRO A 164 6.95 25.30 5.73
N ALA A 165 6.93 26.50 5.17
CA ALA A 165 7.24 27.73 5.87
C ALA A 165 6.35 27.83 7.12
N ALA A 166 6.98 28.01 8.28
CA ALA A 166 6.28 28.35 9.50
C ALA A 166 5.64 29.72 9.28
N ASP A 167 4.31 29.78 9.23
CA ASP A 167 3.59 31.03 9.35
C ASP A 167 3.88 31.59 10.75
N SER A 168 4.59 32.71 10.75
CA SER A 168 4.76 33.56 11.92
C SER A 168 3.52 34.44 12.04
N ASP A 169 2.73 34.22 13.09
CA ASP A 169 2.00 35.26 13.82
C ASP A 169 1.67 34.77 15.23
#